data_51601aeedb8fcc2d7a2d6d1f49218c84
#
_entry.id   51601aeedb8fcc2d7a2d6d1f49218c84
#
_cell.length_a   1.000
_cell.length_b   1.000
_cell.length_c   1.000
_cell.angle_alpha   90.00
_cell.angle_beta   90.00
_cell.angle_gamma   90.00
#
_symmetry.space_group_name_H-M   'P 1'
#
loop_
_entity.id
_entity.type
_entity.pdbx_description
1 polymer ?
#
loop_
_entity_poly.entity_id
_entity_poly.type
_entity_poly.pdbx_seq_one_letter_code
_entity_poly.pdbx_strand_id
1 'polypeptide(L)'
;ERFERIEEDLKSKIKKIFPIERYNVILTGKALVFQKGTKYLVNNLIVSLSLAVFLIALFMAWMFRSFKMILVSLIPNLLPLIITAGLMGYIGVPIKPSTILVFSIAFGISVDDTIHFLAKYRQELIANKWKIRKSVYAALKETGVSMLYTSIVLFFGFSVFAISSFGGTVALGILVSITLLFAMLSNLLLLPSLLLSLERSIANKKTLKEPSIQILSDTKLDEENEIS
;
A
#
# COMPACT_ATOMS: atom_id res chain seq x y z
N GLU A 1 -0.07 1.01 28.18
CA GLU A 1 -0.94 0.62 29.32
C GLU A 1 -0.35 1.03 30.68
N ARG A 2 0.88 0.59 31.06
CA ARG A 2 1.45 0.93 32.37
C ARG A 2 1.68 2.44 32.53
N PHE A 3 2.16 3.10 31.50
CA PHE A 3 2.46 4.52 31.53
C PHE A 3 1.18 5.39 31.50
N GLU A 4 0.16 4.96 30.79
CA GLU A 4 -1.15 5.63 30.74
C GLU A 4 -1.82 5.62 32.13
N ARG A 5 -1.76 4.49 32.83
CA ARG A 5 -2.25 4.41 34.24
C ARG A 5 -1.51 5.36 35.18
N ILE A 6 -0.18 5.47 35.01
CA ILE A 6 0.62 6.41 35.80
C ILE A 6 0.25 7.86 35.48
N GLU A 7 0.05 8.19 34.19
CA GLU A 7 -0.38 9.53 33.76
C GLU A 7 -1.75 9.90 34.32
N GLU A 8 -2.71 8.97 34.29
CA GLU A 8 -4.05 9.17 34.84
C GLU A 8 -4.04 9.33 36.35
N ASP A 9 -3.28 8.51 37.08
CA ASP A 9 -3.11 8.61 38.54
C ASP A 9 -2.48 9.94 38.94
N LEU A 10 -1.41 10.35 38.24
CA LEU A 10 -0.79 11.65 38.42
C LEU A 10 -1.76 12.81 38.18
N LYS A 11 -2.51 12.77 37.07
CA LYS A 11 -3.52 13.79 36.75
C LYS A 11 -4.60 13.87 37.84
N SER A 12 -5.05 12.72 38.35
CA SER A 12 -6.05 12.68 39.44
C SER A 12 -5.54 13.29 40.70
N LYS A 13 -4.29 13.02 41.08
CA LYS A 13 -3.63 13.59 42.27
C LYS A 13 -3.38 15.09 42.14
N ILE A 14 -2.93 15.52 40.95
CA ILE A 14 -2.72 16.95 40.65
C ILE A 14 -4.02 17.74 40.75
N LYS A 15 -5.15 17.23 40.22
CA LYS A 15 -6.45 17.89 40.36
C LYS A 15 -6.91 18.07 41.80
N LYS A 16 -6.51 17.16 42.73
CA LYS A 16 -6.84 17.25 44.16
C LYS A 16 -6.01 18.30 44.87
N ILE A 17 -4.75 18.48 44.49
CA ILE A 17 -3.80 19.39 45.12
C ILE A 17 -3.88 20.80 44.56
N PHE A 18 -4.07 20.91 43.21
CA PHE A 18 -4.11 22.18 42.49
C PHE A 18 -5.49 22.41 41.88
N PRO A 19 -6.33 23.29 42.48
CA PRO A 19 -7.65 23.60 41.92
C PRO A 19 -7.52 24.21 40.51
N ILE A 20 -8.28 23.66 39.57
CA ILE A 20 -8.28 24.03 38.11
C ILE A 20 -8.61 25.51 37.90
N GLU A 21 -9.36 26.12 38.86
CA GLU A 21 -9.76 27.53 38.77
C GLU A 21 -8.60 28.51 38.98
N ARG A 22 -7.50 28.09 39.63
CA ARG A 22 -6.35 28.93 39.93
C ARG A 22 -5.04 28.51 39.28
N TYR A 23 -4.92 27.27 38.87
CA TYR A 23 -3.66 26.71 38.35
C TYR A 23 -3.86 25.94 37.07
N ASN A 24 -3.06 26.26 36.05
CA ASN A 24 -2.94 25.45 34.84
C ASN A 24 -1.68 24.58 34.97
N VAL A 25 -1.87 23.30 35.35
CA VAL A 25 -0.77 22.37 35.55
C VAL A 25 -0.59 21.50 34.34
N ILE A 26 0.58 21.60 33.69
CA ILE A 26 0.94 20.86 32.49
C ILE A 26 1.98 19.80 32.85
N LEU A 27 1.63 18.52 32.64
CA LEU A 27 2.59 17.42 32.73
C LEU A 27 3.47 17.42 31.48
N THR A 28 4.77 17.45 31.64
CA THR A 28 5.75 17.40 30.58
C THR A 28 6.90 16.47 30.92
N GLY A 29 7.73 16.14 29.94
CA GLY A 29 8.92 15.31 30.11
C GLY A 29 9.20 14.50 28.84
N LYS A 30 10.47 14.14 28.60
CA LYS A 30 10.90 13.42 27.40
C LYS A 30 10.10 12.14 27.14
N ALA A 31 9.84 11.35 28.19
CA ALA A 31 9.09 10.10 28.09
C ALA A 31 7.62 10.33 27.67
N LEU A 32 6.97 11.34 28.29
CA LEU A 32 5.59 11.67 27.97
C LEU A 32 5.42 12.21 26.55
N VAL A 33 6.32 13.11 26.13
CA VAL A 33 6.32 13.69 24.78
C VAL A 33 6.55 12.60 23.73
N PHE A 34 7.52 11.71 23.96
CA PHE A 34 7.81 10.60 23.07
C PHE A 34 6.61 9.65 22.92
N GLN A 35 5.96 9.29 24.03
CA GLN A 35 4.81 8.41 24.03
C GLN A 35 3.59 9.03 23.31
N LYS A 36 3.27 10.29 23.64
CA LYS A 36 2.18 11.00 22.96
C LYS A 36 2.47 11.18 21.47
N GLY A 37 3.71 11.52 21.12
CA GLY A 37 4.16 11.62 19.74
C GLY A 37 4.00 10.29 18.99
N THR A 38 4.44 9.18 19.59
CA THR A 38 4.29 7.85 18.96
C THR A 38 2.82 7.49 18.78
N LYS A 39 1.97 7.70 19.79
CA LYS A 39 0.52 7.43 19.69
C LYS A 39 -0.14 8.29 18.59
N TYR A 40 0.22 9.55 18.50
CA TYR A 40 -0.24 10.45 17.44
C TYR A 40 0.17 9.96 16.04
N LEU A 41 1.44 9.56 15.90
CA LEU A 41 1.94 9.01 14.63
C LEU A 41 1.25 7.71 14.23
N VAL A 42 1.01 6.79 15.18
CA VAL A 42 0.25 5.55 14.91
C VAL A 42 -1.17 5.85 14.47
N ASN A 43 -1.88 6.73 15.16
CA ASN A 43 -3.23 7.10 14.78
C ASN A 43 -3.28 7.75 13.39
N ASN A 44 -2.36 8.66 13.10
CA ASN A 44 -2.28 9.30 11.79
C ASN A 44 -1.89 8.31 10.69
N LEU A 45 -1.03 7.32 10.99
CA LEU A 45 -0.75 6.24 10.04
C LEU A 45 -2.02 5.47 9.69
N ILE A 46 -2.80 5.05 10.70
CA ILE A 46 -4.04 4.30 10.46
C ILE A 46 -5.01 5.13 9.60
N VAL A 47 -5.18 6.41 9.93
CA VAL A 47 -6.07 7.30 9.18
C VAL A 47 -5.56 7.50 7.75
N SER A 48 -4.28 7.81 7.57
CA SER A 48 -3.70 8.03 6.24
C SER A 48 -3.68 6.75 5.39
N LEU A 49 -3.37 5.60 5.99
CA LEU A 49 -3.42 4.31 5.30
C LEU A 49 -4.86 3.95 4.89
N SER A 50 -5.83 4.16 5.77
CA SER A 50 -7.24 3.94 5.46
C SER A 50 -7.72 4.85 4.34
N LEU A 51 -7.33 6.13 4.36
CA LEU A 51 -7.64 7.08 3.29
C LEU A 51 -7.00 6.66 1.97
N ALA A 52 -5.73 6.24 1.99
CA ALA A 52 -5.03 5.74 0.81
C ALA A 52 -5.71 4.50 0.22
N VAL A 53 -6.06 3.51 1.06
CA VAL A 53 -6.83 2.32 0.64
C VAL A 53 -8.18 2.71 0.03
N PHE A 54 -8.87 3.67 0.64
CA PHE A 54 -10.15 4.17 0.12
C PHE A 54 -10.00 4.84 -1.26
N LEU A 55 -8.98 5.71 -1.44
CA LEU A 55 -8.72 6.38 -2.71
C LEU A 55 -8.33 5.37 -3.81
N ILE A 56 -7.52 4.36 -3.48
CA ILE A 56 -7.16 3.29 -4.42
C ILE A 56 -8.39 2.47 -4.80
N ALA A 57 -9.22 2.11 -3.81
CA ALA A 57 -10.46 1.39 -4.07
C ALA A 57 -11.40 2.20 -4.98
N LEU A 58 -11.49 3.52 -4.76
CA LEU A 58 -12.27 4.42 -5.60
C LEU A 58 -11.73 4.49 -7.03
N PHE A 59 -10.39 4.64 -7.18
CA PHE A 59 -9.73 4.64 -8.48
C PHE A 59 -9.96 3.31 -9.23
N MET A 60 -9.79 2.17 -8.55
CA MET A 60 -10.04 0.85 -9.12
C MET A 60 -11.52 0.64 -9.47
N ALA A 61 -12.44 1.13 -8.62
CA ALA A 61 -13.87 1.10 -8.91
C ALA A 61 -14.21 1.90 -10.17
N TRP A 62 -13.60 3.07 -10.32
CA TRP A 62 -13.76 3.90 -11.52
C TRP A 62 -13.18 3.24 -12.76
N MET A 63 -11.98 2.65 -12.65
CA MET A 63 -11.28 2.02 -13.77
C MET A 63 -11.95 0.72 -14.23
N PHE A 64 -12.36 -0.16 -13.31
CA PHE A 64 -12.88 -1.50 -13.64
C PHE A 64 -14.38 -1.66 -13.46
N ARG A 65 -15.03 -0.76 -12.74
CA ARG A 65 -16.46 -0.83 -12.39
C ARG A 65 -16.90 -2.19 -11.80
N SER A 66 -16.01 -2.86 -11.09
CA SER A 66 -16.23 -4.19 -10.53
C SER A 66 -15.65 -4.29 -9.12
N PHE A 67 -16.50 -4.64 -8.14
CA PHE A 67 -16.08 -4.81 -6.76
C PHE A 67 -15.04 -5.94 -6.59
N LYS A 68 -15.13 -6.98 -7.41
CA LYS A 68 -14.15 -8.08 -7.39
C LYS A 68 -12.74 -7.61 -7.78
N MET A 69 -12.64 -6.67 -8.72
CA MET A 69 -11.35 -6.10 -9.13
C MET A 69 -10.74 -5.24 -8.02
N ILE A 70 -11.56 -4.57 -7.20
CA ILE A 70 -11.08 -3.84 -6.04
C ILE A 70 -10.40 -4.79 -5.06
N LEU A 71 -11.04 -5.93 -4.73
CA LEU A 71 -10.45 -6.94 -3.85
C LEU A 71 -9.15 -7.52 -4.42
N VAL A 72 -9.13 -7.84 -5.72
CA VAL A 72 -7.94 -8.36 -6.41
C VAL A 72 -6.79 -7.36 -6.37
N SER A 73 -7.06 -6.06 -6.43
CA SER A 73 -6.03 -5.02 -6.36
C SER A 73 -5.53 -4.75 -4.94
N LEU A 74 -6.38 -4.91 -3.92
CA LEU A 74 -6.03 -4.60 -2.54
C LEU A 74 -5.28 -5.73 -1.84
N ILE A 75 -5.68 -7.00 -2.06
CA ILE A 75 -5.08 -8.16 -1.39
C ILE A 75 -3.56 -8.22 -1.57
N PRO A 76 -3.00 -8.11 -2.79
CA PRO A 76 -1.55 -8.16 -2.99
C PRO A 76 -0.78 -7.05 -2.28
N ASN A 77 -1.41 -5.89 -2.07
CA ASN A 77 -0.80 -4.74 -1.42
C ASN A 77 -0.85 -4.81 0.11
N LEU A 78 -1.93 -5.37 0.66
CA LEU A 78 -2.10 -5.49 2.11
C LEU A 78 -1.32 -6.68 2.68
N LEU A 79 -1.18 -7.78 1.93
CA LEU A 79 -0.51 -8.99 2.39
C LEU A 79 0.94 -8.74 2.87
N PRO A 80 1.82 -8.04 2.13
CA PRO A 80 3.18 -7.74 2.59
C PRO A 80 3.22 -6.95 3.89
N LEU A 81 2.27 -6.02 4.08
CA LEU A 81 2.18 -5.22 5.31
C LEU A 81 1.79 -6.09 6.51
N ILE A 82 0.84 -7.01 6.32
CA ILE A 82 0.42 -7.95 7.37
C ILE A 82 1.57 -8.87 7.74
N ILE A 83 2.32 -9.39 6.75
CA ILE A 83 3.50 -10.23 6.99
C ILE A 83 4.55 -9.44 7.77
N THR A 84 4.82 -8.20 7.39
CA THR A 84 5.79 -7.34 8.08
C THR A 84 5.36 -7.01 9.51
N ALA A 85 4.09 -6.71 9.73
CA ALA A 85 3.55 -6.52 11.08
C ALA A 85 3.70 -7.79 11.93
N GLY A 86 3.43 -8.96 11.34
CA GLY A 86 3.64 -10.25 11.99
C GLY A 86 5.10 -10.51 12.34
N LEU A 87 6.03 -10.23 11.43
CA LEU A 87 7.48 -10.34 11.67
C LEU A 87 7.94 -9.40 12.78
N MET A 88 7.48 -8.15 12.79
CA MET A 88 7.79 -7.20 13.86
C MET A 88 7.31 -7.71 15.21
N GLY A 89 6.09 -8.26 15.27
CA GLY A 89 5.55 -8.86 16.49
C GLY A 89 6.34 -10.09 16.96
N TYR A 90 6.74 -10.96 16.02
CA TYR A 90 7.49 -12.17 16.31
C TYR A 90 8.92 -11.88 16.81
N ILE A 91 9.63 -10.92 16.19
CA ILE A 91 11.00 -10.54 16.55
C ILE A 91 11.02 -9.60 17.75
N GLY A 92 9.86 -9.04 18.15
CA GLY A 92 9.76 -8.08 19.25
C GLY A 92 10.23 -6.67 18.88
N VAL A 93 10.17 -6.29 17.60
CA VAL A 93 10.52 -4.93 17.17
C VAL A 93 9.41 -3.96 17.60
N PRO A 94 9.70 -2.99 18.46
CA PRO A 94 8.67 -2.08 18.96
C PRO A 94 8.23 -1.09 17.88
N ILE A 95 6.97 -0.67 17.98
CA ILE A 95 6.41 0.38 17.13
C ILE A 95 7.04 1.72 17.54
N LYS A 96 7.88 2.26 16.69
CA LYS A 96 8.57 3.55 16.83
C LYS A 96 8.28 4.41 15.59
N PRO A 97 8.53 5.72 15.61
CA PRO A 97 8.36 6.57 14.44
C PRO A 97 9.05 6.04 13.18
N SER A 98 10.26 5.49 13.31
CA SER A 98 11.00 4.89 12.19
C SER A 98 10.33 3.63 11.63
N THR A 99 9.79 2.75 12.48
CA THR A 99 9.12 1.52 12.02
C THR A 99 7.72 1.79 11.46
N ILE A 100 7.07 2.88 11.86
CA ILE A 100 5.81 3.34 11.27
C ILE A 100 5.99 3.72 9.79
N LEU A 101 7.11 4.37 9.45
CA LEU A 101 7.43 4.74 8.06
C LEU A 101 7.53 3.54 7.12
N VAL A 102 7.91 2.35 7.64
CA VAL A 102 7.98 1.10 6.83
C VAL A 102 6.65 0.85 6.13
N PHE A 103 5.55 0.94 6.86
CA PHE A 103 4.21 0.66 6.31
C PHE A 103 3.81 1.66 5.23
N SER A 104 4.07 2.95 5.44
CA SER A 104 3.75 4.00 4.47
C SER A 104 4.57 3.88 3.19
N ILE A 105 5.88 3.65 3.32
CA ILE A 105 6.80 3.51 2.17
C ILE A 105 6.46 2.26 1.37
N ALA A 106 6.38 1.10 2.04
CA ALA A 106 6.15 -0.17 1.38
C ALA A 106 4.77 -0.23 0.72
N PHE A 107 3.74 0.33 1.37
CA PHE A 107 2.40 0.40 0.79
C PHE A 107 2.38 1.26 -0.46
N GLY A 108 2.96 2.46 -0.41
CA GLY A 108 2.99 3.37 -1.56
C GLY A 108 3.66 2.74 -2.79
N ILE A 109 4.81 2.09 -2.61
CA ILE A 109 5.54 1.42 -3.69
C ILE A 109 4.76 0.21 -4.23
N SER A 110 4.21 -0.63 -3.33
CA SER A 110 3.44 -1.81 -3.74
C SER A 110 2.20 -1.46 -4.55
N VAL A 111 1.52 -0.38 -4.16
CA VAL A 111 0.32 0.12 -4.86
C VAL A 111 0.66 0.65 -6.23
N ASP A 112 1.77 1.37 -6.38
CA ASP A 112 2.22 1.89 -7.67
C ASP A 112 2.43 0.76 -8.67
N ASP A 113 3.14 -0.29 -8.29
CA ASP A 113 3.33 -1.51 -9.10
C ASP A 113 2.00 -2.14 -9.51
N THR A 114 1.06 -2.27 -8.55
CA THR A 114 -0.26 -2.84 -8.82
C THR A 114 -1.07 -2.00 -9.81
N ILE A 115 -1.04 -0.67 -9.68
CA ILE A 115 -1.76 0.24 -10.60
C ILE A 115 -1.19 0.11 -12.01
N HIS A 116 0.12 0.13 -12.16
CA HIS A 116 0.79 -0.03 -13.46
C HIS A 116 0.45 -1.36 -14.12
N PHE A 117 0.53 -2.46 -13.38
CA PHE A 117 0.16 -3.78 -13.88
C PHE A 117 -1.30 -3.86 -14.31
N LEU A 118 -2.23 -3.37 -13.49
CA LEU A 118 -3.66 -3.44 -13.78
C LEU A 118 -4.07 -2.50 -14.92
N ALA A 119 -3.43 -1.34 -15.04
CA ALA A 119 -3.63 -0.44 -16.17
C ALA A 119 -3.21 -1.12 -17.49
N LYS A 120 -2.03 -1.74 -17.52
CA LYS A 120 -1.56 -2.52 -18.68
C LYS A 120 -2.45 -3.73 -18.96
N TYR A 121 -2.81 -4.49 -17.92
CA TYR A 121 -3.75 -5.61 -18.05
C TYR A 121 -5.05 -5.17 -18.72
N ARG A 122 -5.59 -4.01 -18.36
CA ARG A 122 -6.80 -3.48 -18.98
C ARG A 122 -6.62 -3.15 -20.46
N GLN A 123 -5.49 -2.54 -20.84
CA GLN A 123 -5.16 -2.27 -22.25
C GLN A 123 -5.10 -3.58 -23.05
N GLU A 124 -4.36 -4.55 -22.52
CA GLU A 124 -4.23 -5.88 -23.14
C GLU A 124 -5.56 -6.64 -23.20
N LEU A 125 -6.46 -6.43 -22.23
CA LEU A 125 -7.77 -7.06 -22.22
C LEU A 125 -8.63 -6.59 -23.40
N ILE A 126 -8.57 -5.32 -23.73
CA ILE A 126 -9.25 -4.75 -24.89
C ILE A 126 -8.60 -5.25 -26.20
N ALA A 127 -7.28 -5.16 -26.30
CA ALA A 127 -6.52 -5.59 -27.49
C ALA A 127 -6.70 -7.08 -27.80
N ASN A 128 -6.72 -7.93 -26.77
CA ASN A 128 -6.90 -9.38 -26.92
C ASN A 128 -8.37 -9.84 -26.93
N LYS A 129 -9.32 -8.96 -27.23
CA LYS A 129 -10.77 -9.28 -27.33
C LYS A 129 -11.28 -10.04 -26.11
N TRP A 130 -10.97 -9.55 -24.92
CA TRP A 130 -11.40 -10.08 -23.61
C TRP A 130 -10.88 -11.48 -23.26
N LYS A 131 -9.77 -11.93 -23.86
CA LYS A 131 -9.10 -13.19 -23.52
C LYS A 131 -8.20 -12.98 -22.30
N ILE A 132 -8.71 -13.24 -21.10
CA ILE A 132 -8.07 -12.96 -19.81
C ILE A 132 -6.66 -13.54 -19.75
N ARG A 133 -6.48 -14.85 -20.04
CA ARG A 133 -5.16 -15.48 -19.99
C ARG A 133 -4.12 -14.77 -20.84
N LYS A 134 -4.46 -14.49 -22.10
CA LYS A 134 -3.55 -13.77 -23.01
C LYS A 134 -3.18 -12.40 -22.46
N SER A 135 -4.18 -11.67 -21.94
CA SER A 135 -4.00 -10.32 -21.42
C SER A 135 -3.17 -10.28 -20.14
N VAL A 136 -3.34 -11.25 -19.22
CA VAL A 136 -2.52 -11.37 -18.04
C VAL A 136 -1.05 -11.66 -18.40
N TYR A 137 -0.82 -12.62 -19.32
CA TYR A 137 0.55 -12.94 -19.76
C TYR A 137 1.21 -11.77 -20.50
N ALA A 138 0.46 -11.07 -21.36
CA ALA A 138 0.99 -9.90 -22.08
C ALA A 138 1.35 -8.76 -21.09
N ALA A 139 0.47 -8.45 -20.15
CA ALA A 139 0.74 -7.47 -19.11
C ALA A 139 1.94 -7.87 -18.26
N LEU A 140 2.03 -9.14 -17.82
CA LEU A 140 3.14 -9.63 -17.00
C LEU A 140 4.48 -9.57 -17.76
N LYS A 141 4.48 -9.90 -19.04
CA LYS A 141 5.69 -9.83 -19.87
C LYS A 141 6.23 -8.41 -19.99
N GLU A 142 5.37 -7.42 -20.06
CA GLU A 142 5.78 -6.03 -20.25
C GLU A 142 6.07 -5.32 -18.94
N THR A 143 5.15 -5.40 -17.98
CA THR A 143 5.30 -4.70 -16.68
C THR A 143 6.08 -5.50 -15.64
N GLY A 144 5.99 -6.83 -15.66
CA GLY A 144 6.63 -7.67 -14.66
C GLY A 144 8.15 -7.54 -14.60
N VAL A 145 8.79 -7.39 -15.76
CA VAL A 145 10.24 -7.17 -15.85
C VAL A 145 10.63 -5.83 -15.22
N SER A 146 9.86 -4.77 -15.52
CA SER A 146 10.08 -3.46 -14.91
C SER A 146 9.90 -3.50 -13.39
N MET A 147 8.82 -4.12 -12.90
CA MET A 147 8.55 -4.28 -11.47
C MET A 147 9.66 -5.06 -10.75
N LEU A 148 10.22 -6.09 -11.40
CA LEU A 148 11.34 -6.86 -10.84
C LEU A 148 12.58 -5.97 -10.69
N TYR A 149 12.95 -5.20 -11.72
CA TYR A 149 14.12 -4.32 -11.65
C TYR A 149 13.95 -3.21 -10.61
N THR A 150 12.80 -2.54 -10.59
CA THR A 150 12.53 -1.48 -9.60
C THR A 150 12.58 -2.02 -8.18
N SER A 151 11.99 -3.18 -7.93
CA SER A 151 12.00 -3.81 -6.61
C SER A 151 13.38 -4.24 -6.16
N ILE A 152 14.21 -4.76 -7.07
CA ILE A 152 15.61 -5.13 -6.76
C ILE A 152 16.41 -3.86 -6.40
N VAL A 153 16.30 -2.80 -7.19
CA VAL A 153 17.00 -1.53 -6.92
C VAL A 153 16.58 -0.96 -5.57
N LEU A 154 15.28 -0.95 -5.29
CA LEU A 154 14.75 -0.45 -4.01
C LEU A 154 15.17 -1.34 -2.84
N PHE A 155 15.16 -2.67 -3.00
CA PHE A 155 15.67 -3.60 -1.99
C PHE A 155 17.10 -3.26 -1.58
N PHE A 156 18.01 -3.16 -2.53
CA PHE A 156 19.40 -2.80 -2.25
C PHE A 156 19.51 -1.36 -1.71
N GLY A 157 18.76 -0.42 -2.27
CA GLY A 157 18.74 0.97 -1.81
C GLY A 157 18.37 1.09 -0.33
N PHE A 158 17.33 0.41 0.12
CA PHE A 158 16.93 0.41 1.53
C PHE A 158 17.85 -0.46 2.41
N SER A 159 18.43 -1.53 1.86
CA SER A 159 19.37 -2.38 2.60
C SER A 159 20.61 -1.63 3.07
N VAL A 160 21.02 -0.55 2.38
CA VAL A 160 22.13 0.30 2.81
C VAL A 160 21.90 0.90 4.21
N PHE A 161 20.66 1.17 4.58
CA PHE A 161 20.34 1.68 5.91
C PHE A 161 20.61 0.67 7.04
N ALA A 162 20.75 -0.62 6.72
CA ALA A 162 21.12 -1.63 7.70
C ALA A 162 22.56 -1.45 8.25
N ILE A 163 23.40 -0.68 7.56
CA ILE A 163 24.79 -0.39 7.96
C ILE A 163 24.85 0.81 8.94
N SER A 164 23.71 1.49 9.17
CA SER A 164 23.65 2.68 10.02
C SER A 164 23.99 2.36 11.48
N SER A 165 24.62 3.32 12.16
CA SER A 165 24.84 3.25 13.62
C SER A 165 23.58 3.52 14.45
N PHE A 166 22.53 4.03 13.83
CA PHE A 166 21.28 4.37 14.50
C PHE A 166 20.26 3.24 14.37
N GLY A 167 19.93 2.56 15.48
CA GLY A 167 19.07 1.38 15.47
C GLY A 167 17.68 1.58 14.86
N GLY A 168 17.12 2.79 14.91
CA GLY A 168 15.86 3.11 14.23
C GLY A 168 15.97 3.07 12.71
N THR A 169 17.08 3.54 12.16
CA THR A 169 17.41 3.51 10.72
C THR A 169 17.70 2.08 10.26
N VAL A 170 18.44 1.31 11.08
CA VAL A 170 18.69 -0.12 10.81
C VAL A 170 17.38 -0.90 10.71
N ALA A 171 16.49 -0.74 11.69
CA ALA A 171 15.18 -1.39 11.68
C ALA A 171 14.35 -0.99 10.47
N LEU A 172 14.33 0.31 10.13
CA LEU A 172 13.65 0.81 8.93
C LEU A 172 14.22 0.15 7.67
N GLY A 173 15.54 0.16 7.47
CA GLY A 173 16.18 -0.40 6.28
C GLY A 173 15.86 -1.89 6.10
N ILE A 174 16.06 -2.69 7.13
CA ILE A 174 15.81 -4.14 7.08
C ILE A 174 14.33 -4.43 6.83
N LEU A 175 13.42 -3.80 7.58
CA LEU A 175 12.00 -4.05 7.44
C LEU A 175 11.46 -3.60 6.08
N VAL A 176 11.85 -2.42 5.58
CA VAL A 176 11.42 -1.96 4.25
C VAL A 176 11.94 -2.91 3.17
N SER A 177 13.22 -3.28 3.21
CA SER A 177 13.81 -4.19 2.21
C SER A 177 13.07 -5.53 2.17
N ILE A 178 12.82 -6.14 3.31
CA ILE A 178 12.07 -7.41 3.40
C ILE A 178 10.63 -7.22 2.91
N THR A 179 9.96 -6.14 3.31
CA THR A 179 8.59 -5.87 2.89
C THR A 179 8.47 -5.68 1.38
N LEU A 180 9.44 -4.98 0.77
CA LEU A 180 9.48 -4.78 -0.68
C LEU A 180 9.69 -6.10 -1.44
N LEU A 181 10.49 -7.03 -0.92
CA LEU A 181 10.60 -8.37 -1.51
C LEU A 181 9.27 -9.12 -1.47
N PHE A 182 8.56 -9.09 -0.33
CA PHE A 182 7.23 -9.70 -0.23
C PHE A 182 6.21 -9.00 -1.12
N ALA A 183 6.28 -7.68 -1.26
CA ALA A 183 5.43 -6.91 -2.15
C ALA A 183 5.67 -7.28 -3.63
N MET A 184 6.94 -7.38 -4.04
CA MET A 184 7.31 -7.83 -5.36
C MET A 184 6.76 -9.24 -5.66
N LEU A 185 6.99 -10.20 -4.75
CA LEU A 185 6.46 -11.57 -4.92
C LEU A 185 4.94 -11.59 -4.97
N SER A 186 4.28 -10.79 -4.12
CA SER A 186 2.83 -10.66 -4.12
C SER A 186 2.31 -10.11 -5.45
N ASN A 187 2.93 -9.06 -5.97
CA ASN A 187 2.50 -8.44 -7.23
C ASN A 187 2.83 -9.28 -8.46
N LEU A 188 3.94 -10.02 -8.46
CA LEU A 188 4.33 -10.86 -9.60
C LEU A 188 3.64 -12.23 -9.62
N LEU A 189 3.29 -12.78 -8.45
CA LEU A 189 2.70 -14.12 -8.35
C LEU A 189 1.23 -14.10 -7.96
N LEU A 190 0.90 -13.39 -6.86
CA LEU A 190 -0.44 -13.42 -6.32
C LEU A 190 -1.42 -12.62 -7.18
N LEU A 191 -1.05 -11.42 -7.64
CA LEU A 191 -1.94 -10.59 -8.44
C LEU A 191 -2.33 -11.25 -9.78
N PRO A 192 -1.41 -11.78 -10.62
CA PRO A 192 -1.79 -12.54 -11.81
C PRO A 192 -2.60 -13.80 -11.50
N SER A 193 -2.26 -14.53 -10.43
CA SER A 193 -2.97 -15.74 -10.01
C SER A 193 -4.42 -15.44 -9.63
N LEU A 194 -4.66 -14.35 -8.89
CA LEU A 194 -5.99 -13.90 -8.54
C LEU A 194 -6.81 -13.52 -9.77
N LEU A 195 -6.20 -12.82 -10.75
CA LEU A 195 -6.86 -12.48 -12.00
C LEU A 195 -7.26 -13.73 -12.80
N LEU A 196 -6.37 -14.72 -12.89
CA LEU A 196 -6.64 -15.98 -13.58
C LEU A 196 -7.70 -16.83 -12.85
N SER A 197 -7.67 -16.85 -11.52
CA SER A 197 -8.67 -17.54 -10.69
C SER A 197 -10.08 -16.97 -10.88
N LEU A 198 -10.18 -15.67 -11.07
CA LEU A 198 -11.45 -14.98 -11.30
C LEU A 198 -11.91 -14.96 -12.77
N GLU A 199 -11.17 -15.65 -13.67
CA GLU A 199 -11.46 -15.68 -15.11
C GLU A 199 -12.94 -15.96 -15.40
N ARG A 200 -13.52 -16.98 -14.76
CA ARG A 200 -14.94 -17.34 -14.93
C ARG A 200 -15.93 -16.29 -14.44
N SER A 201 -15.51 -15.47 -13.48
CA SER A 201 -16.39 -14.49 -12.81
C SER A 201 -16.23 -13.06 -13.38
N ILE A 202 -15.09 -12.74 -13.99
CA ILE A 202 -14.75 -11.42 -14.53
C ILE A 202 -14.98 -11.36 -16.03
N ALA A 203 -14.88 -12.49 -16.76
CA ALA A 203 -14.99 -12.60 -18.21
C ALA A 203 -16.37 -12.26 -18.77
N ASN A 204 -17.34 -11.92 -17.95
CA ASN A 204 -18.64 -11.52 -18.43
C ASN A 204 -18.58 -10.07 -18.93
N LYS A 205 -18.71 -9.87 -20.26
CA LYS A 205 -18.68 -8.60 -20.98
C LYS A 205 -19.60 -7.51 -20.35
N LYS A 206 -20.62 -7.94 -19.57
CA LYS A 206 -21.52 -7.07 -18.83
C LYS A 206 -20.92 -6.44 -17.57
N THR A 207 -19.86 -7.03 -17.00
CA THR A 207 -19.26 -6.61 -15.71
C THR A 207 -18.14 -5.58 -15.91
N LEU A 208 -17.52 -5.59 -17.09
CA LEU A 208 -16.48 -4.65 -17.48
C LEU A 208 -17.05 -3.77 -18.60
N LYS A 209 -17.88 -2.79 -18.24
CA LYS A 209 -18.41 -1.81 -19.21
C LYS A 209 -17.25 -1.04 -19.85
N GLU A 210 -17.44 -0.69 -21.14
CA GLU A 210 -16.51 0.13 -21.91
C GLU A 210 -16.14 1.42 -21.15
N PRO A 211 -14.88 1.86 -21.21
CA PRO A 211 -14.47 3.10 -20.57
C PRO A 211 -15.25 4.28 -21.16
N SER A 212 -15.59 5.25 -20.31
CA SER A 212 -16.24 6.50 -20.74
C SER A 212 -15.31 7.39 -21.58
N ILE A 213 -14.03 7.06 -21.66
CA ILE A 213 -13.04 7.72 -22.50
C ILE A 213 -12.74 6.74 -23.64
N GLN A 214 -13.27 6.99 -24.82
CA GLN A 214 -12.77 6.39 -26.05
C GLN A 214 -11.38 6.98 -26.26
N ILE A 215 -10.34 6.19 -26.02
CA ILE A 215 -9.05 6.47 -26.63
C ILE A 215 -9.34 6.32 -28.13
N LEU A 216 -9.28 7.43 -28.84
CA LEU A 216 -9.37 7.45 -30.30
C LEU A 216 -8.39 6.40 -30.81
N SER A 217 -8.91 5.28 -31.27
CA SER A 217 -8.10 4.30 -31.96
C SER A 217 -7.73 4.93 -33.28
N ASP A 218 -6.44 5.00 -33.60
CA ASP A 218 -5.88 5.46 -34.87
C ASP A 218 -6.47 4.72 -36.09
N THR A 219 -7.28 3.72 -35.85
CA THR A 219 -7.97 2.90 -36.86
C THR A 219 -9.01 3.66 -37.69
N LYS A 220 -9.44 4.87 -37.24
CA LYS A 220 -10.34 5.69 -38.08
C LYS A 220 -9.60 6.60 -39.05
N LEU A 221 -8.31 6.80 -38.90
CA LEU A 221 -7.50 7.57 -39.85
C LEU A 221 -7.08 6.75 -41.07
N ASP A 222 -7.06 5.42 -40.96
CA ASP A 222 -6.68 4.55 -42.04
C ASP A 222 -7.87 4.28 -43.00
N GLU A 223 -9.12 4.31 -42.52
CA GLU A 223 -10.31 4.13 -43.33
C GLU A 223 -10.68 5.37 -44.18
N GLU A 224 -10.33 6.58 -43.74
CA GLU A 224 -10.55 7.80 -44.52
C GLU A 224 -9.51 8.01 -45.64
N ASN A 225 -8.33 7.39 -45.52
CA ASN A 225 -7.28 7.47 -46.56
C ASN A 225 -7.41 6.41 -47.66
N GLU A 226 -8.25 5.39 -47.51
CA GLU A 226 -8.53 4.40 -48.59
C GLU A 226 -9.72 4.81 -49.47
N ILE A 227 -10.43 5.90 -49.15
CA ILE A 227 -11.61 6.35 -49.95
C ILE A 227 -11.33 7.67 -50.70
N SER A 228 -10.12 8.21 -50.63
CA SER A 228 -9.71 9.35 -51.46
C SER A 228 -8.65 8.89 -52.46
#